data_80f3ad7ed7381bad0f0d154f1659d5cb
#
_entry.id   80f3ad7ed7381bad0f0d154f1659d5cb
#
_cell.length_a   1.000
_cell.length_b   1.000
_cell.length_c   1.000
_cell.angle_alpha   90.00
_cell.angle_beta   90.00
_cell.angle_gamma   90.00
#
_symmetry.space_group_name_H-M   'P 1'
#
loop_
_entity.id
_entity.type
_entity.pdbx_description
1 polymer ?
#
loop_
_entity_poly.entity_id
_entity_poly.type
_entity_poly.pdbx_seq_one_letter_code
_entity_poly.pdbx_strand_id
1 'polypeptide(L)'
;MGSQRLIFDGGTGLRVLGQALLAEMPVTAHMFFTHSHWDHIQGFPFFAPAFVPINTFNIYGAIAPNGSTIEQRLNDQMLHPNFPVPLQVMGAKLNFIDLTIGESIYLEDDLVIETALLNHPGEAVGYRVSWKGYTTAYVTDTEHFPDRLDENVLKLARNANVLIYDATYTDEEYYSPKSSKVGWGHSTWQEAVKVAQAAGVQKLVIFHHDPLHNDDFMDKIGENVADAFPNSLIAREGLSLQLIPPLKNIATSEK
;
A
#
# COMPACT_ATOMS: atom_id res chain seq x y z
N MET A 1 -12.83 5.42 4.19
CA MET A 1 -12.92 5.93 5.57
C MET A 1 -13.82 7.15 5.55
N GLY A 2 -14.91 7.15 6.31
CA GLY A 2 -15.98 8.14 6.14
C GLY A 2 -16.57 8.05 4.73
N SER A 3 -16.74 9.19 4.06
CA SER A 3 -17.13 9.27 2.65
C SER A 3 -15.94 9.16 1.70
N GLN A 4 -14.70 9.16 2.21
CA GLN A 4 -13.49 9.21 1.41
C GLN A 4 -13.06 7.82 0.93
N ARG A 5 -12.76 7.70 -0.36
CA ARG A 5 -12.19 6.51 -0.99
C ARG A 5 -10.71 6.73 -1.23
N LEU A 6 -9.89 5.87 -0.62
CA LEU A 6 -8.45 5.84 -0.78
C LEU A 6 -8.06 4.59 -1.55
N ILE A 7 -7.19 4.73 -2.53
CA ILE A 7 -6.64 3.65 -3.35
C ILE A 7 -5.12 3.75 -3.21
N PHE A 8 -4.48 2.66 -2.84
CA PHE A 8 -3.02 2.59 -2.74
C PHE A 8 -2.49 1.73 -3.87
N ASP A 9 -1.60 2.32 -4.66
CA ASP A 9 -1.03 1.80 -5.89
C ASP A 9 -2.06 1.45 -7.00
N GLY A 10 -1.54 1.18 -8.17
CA GLY A 10 -2.30 0.93 -9.38
C GLY A 10 -1.83 -0.30 -10.15
N GLY A 11 -1.52 -1.41 -9.44
CA GLY A 11 -1.20 -2.68 -10.05
C GLY A 11 -2.39 -3.30 -10.79
N THR A 12 -2.31 -4.57 -11.16
CA THR A 12 -3.35 -5.26 -11.95
C THR A 12 -4.73 -5.25 -11.31
N GLY A 13 -4.79 -5.24 -9.97
CA GLY A 13 -6.04 -5.16 -9.20
C GLY A 13 -6.84 -3.87 -9.46
N LEU A 14 -6.18 -2.77 -9.83
CA LEU A 14 -6.85 -1.51 -10.15
C LEU A 14 -7.84 -1.64 -11.31
N ARG A 15 -7.53 -2.48 -12.31
CA ARG A 15 -8.46 -2.79 -13.41
C ARG A 15 -9.75 -3.44 -12.90
N VAL A 16 -9.64 -4.38 -11.97
CA VAL A 16 -10.79 -5.09 -11.39
C VAL A 16 -11.62 -4.13 -10.53
N LEU A 17 -10.97 -3.35 -9.67
CA LEU A 17 -11.61 -2.29 -8.89
C LEU A 17 -12.34 -1.30 -9.81
N GLY A 18 -11.70 -0.89 -10.91
CA GLY A 18 -12.28 0.02 -11.89
C GLY A 18 -13.60 -0.49 -12.47
N GLN A 19 -13.69 -1.78 -12.80
CA GLN A 19 -14.94 -2.37 -13.28
C GLN A 19 -16.07 -2.31 -12.23
N ALA A 20 -15.75 -2.58 -10.97
CA ALA A 20 -16.72 -2.46 -9.88
C ALA A 20 -17.21 -1.00 -9.69
N LEU A 21 -16.30 -0.03 -9.79
CA LEU A 21 -16.60 1.39 -9.59
C LEU A 21 -17.48 2.00 -10.71
N LEU A 22 -17.56 1.40 -11.88
CA LEU A 22 -18.46 1.87 -12.94
C LEU A 22 -19.93 1.87 -12.52
N ALA A 23 -20.32 0.98 -11.61
CA ALA A 23 -21.68 0.93 -11.06
C ALA A 23 -21.95 2.00 -9.98
N GLU A 24 -20.91 2.68 -9.50
CA GLU A 24 -20.97 3.64 -8.39
C GLU A 24 -20.76 5.11 -8.83
N MET A 25 -20.67 5.36 -10.13
CA MET A 25 -20.41 6.70 -10.66
C MET A 25 -21.53 7.71 -10.31
N PRO A 26 -21.22 8.99 -10.03
CA PRO A 26 -19.88 9.60 -10.10
C PRO A 26 -18.97 9.18 -8.95
N VAL A 27 -17.70 8.91 -9.27
CA VAL A 27 -16.68 8.51 -8.30
C VAL A 27 -15.71 9.66 -8.03
N THR A 28 -15.48 9.95 -6.75
CA THR A 28 -14.33 10.74 -6.31
C THR A 28 -13.43 9.86 -5.46
N ALA A 29 -12.13 9.81 -5.76
CA ALA A 29 -11.17 9.03 -5.00
C ALA A 29 -9.80 9.71 -4.92
N HIS A 30 -9.03 9.32 -3.89
CA HIS A 30 -7.64 9.69 -3.70
C HIS A 30 -6.77 8.46 -3.97
N MET A 31 -5.84 8.57 -4.93
CA MET A 31 -4.94 7.49 -5.33
C MET A 31 -3.53 7.85 -4.87
N PHE A 32 -2.92 6.98 -4.08
CA PHE A 32 -1.58 7.18 -3.51
C PHE A 32 -0.64 6.14 -4.09
N PHE A 33 0.38 6.59 -4.81
CA PHE A 33 1.40 5.71 -5.37
C PHE A 33 2.60 5.67 -4.44
N THR A 34 3.04 4.46 -4.10
CA THR A 34 4.26 4.25 -3.31
C THR A 34 5.48 4.56 -4.14
N HIS A 35 5.53 4.04 -5.35
CA HIS A 35 6.56 4.29 -6.36
C HIS A 35 6.04 3.86 -7.75
N SER A 36 6.92 3.77 -8.75
CA SER A 36 6.49 3.53 -10.13
C SER A 36 7.11 2.29 -10.78
N HIS A 37 7.48 1.26 -9.99
CA HIS A 37 7.72 -0.05 -10.58
C HIS A 37 6.45 -0.57 -11.25
N TRP A 38 6.61 -1.42 -12.26
CA TRP A 38 5.50 -1.79 -13.16
C TRP A 38 4.32 -2.41 -12.44
N ASP A 39 4.57 -3.27 -11.50
CA ASP A 39 3.56 -3.95 -10.69
C ASP A 39 2.71 -3.00 -9.84
N HIS A 40 3.19 -1.77 -9.59
CA HIS A 40 2.45 -0.72 -8.87
C HIS A 40 1.70 0.25 -9.78
N ILE A 41 1.96 0.28 -11.08
CA ILE A 41 1.33 1.24 -12.00
C ILE A 41 0.65 0.62 -13.23
N GLN A 42 0.93 -0.64 -13.55
CA GLN A 42 0.50 -1.27 -14.81
C GLN A 42 -1.02 -1.40 -14.99
N GLY A 43 -1.79 -1.32 -13.93
CA GLY A 43 -3.26 -1.32 -14.00
C GLY A 43 -3.87 0.04 -14.30
N PHE A 44 -3.12 1.13 -14.11
CA PHE A 44 -3.62 2.50 -14.28
C PHE A 44 -4.14 2.77 -15.71
N PRO A 45 -3.46 2.37 -16.80
CA PRO A 45 -3.97 2.54 -18.15
C PRO A 45 -5.32 1.82 -18.42
N PHE A 46 -5.66 0.84 -17.60
CA PHE A 46 -6.89 0.03 -17.70
C PHE A 46 -7.95 0.42 -16.67
N PHE A 47 -7.74 1.51 -15.93
CA PHE A 47 -8.69 2.00 -14.94
C PHE A 47 -9.86 2.72 -15.60
N ALA A 48 -10.88 1.96 -15.99
CA ALA A 48 -12.02 2.44 -16.76
C ALA A 48 -12.69 3.72 -16.23
N PRO A 49 -12.86 3.94 -14.90
CA PRO A 49 -13.44 5.17 -14.39
C PRO A 49 -12.66 6.46 -14.74
N ALA A 50 -11.35 6.36 -15.00
CA ALA A 50 -10.54 7.51 -15.39
C ALA A 50 -10.90 8.05 -16.79
N PHE A 51 -11.58 7.26 -17.63
CA PHE A 51 -12.03 7.69 -18.95
C PHE A 51 -13.42 8.36 -18.92
N VAL A 52 -14.09 8.42 -17.77
CA VAL A 52 -15.46 8.93 -17.66
C VAL A 52 -15.46 10.34 -17.05
N PRO A 53 -15.93 11.38 -17.79
CA PRO A 53 -15.76 12.79 -17.42
C PRO A 53 -16.41 13.25 -16.11
N ILE A 54 -17.40 12.50 -15.58
CA ILE A 54 -18.07 12.86 -14.33
C ILE A 54 -17.28 12.48 -13.07
N ASN A 55 -16.17 11.75 -13.24
CA ASN A 55 -15.34 11.28 -12.14
C ASN A 55 -14.20 12.24 -11.82
N THR A 56 -13.69 12.18 -10.60
CA THR A 56 -12.55 12.97 -10.13
C THR A 56 -11.57 12.09 -9.37
N PHE A 57 -10.29 12.15 -9.75
CA PHE A 57 -9.21 11.42 -9.08
C PHE A 57 -8.10 12.38 -8.67
N ASN A 58 -7.79 12.42 -7.37
CA ASN A 58 -6.63 13.13 -6.83
C ASN A 58 -5.50 12.11 -6.71
N ILE A 59 -4.43 12.29 -7.46
CA ILE A 59 -3.36 11.32 -7.67
C ILE A 59 -2.09 11.84 -7.02
N TYR A 60 -1.62 11.13 -6.02
CA TYR A 60 -0.48 11.51 -5.18
C TYR A 60 0.70 10.57 -5.42
N GLY A 61 1.91 11.12 -5.50
CA GLY A 61 3.15 10.36 -5.53
C GLY A 61 4.34 11.26 -5.29
N ALA A 62 5.43 10.75 -4.70
CA ALA A 62 6.64 11.52 -4.52
C ALA A 62 7.33 11.81 -5.86
N ILE A 63 8.08 12.90 -5.94
CA ILE A 63 9.01 13.14 -7.06
C ILE A 63 10.10 12.06 -6.98
N ALA A 64 10.36 11.37 -8.09
CA ALA A 64 11.38 10.34 -8.13
C ALA A 64 12.80 10.94 -8.07
N PRO A 65 13.84 10.15 -7.73
CA PRO A 65 15.23 10.64 -7.66
C PRO A 65 15.76 11.27 -8.95
N ASN A 66 15.20 10.92 -10.11
CA ASN A 66 15.54 11.52 -11.41
C ASN A 66 14.79 12.83 -11.70
N GLY A 67 13.98 13.32 -10.75
CA GLY A 67 13.17 14.54 -10.87
C GLY A 67 11.82 14.37 -11.59
N SER A 68 11.43 13.16 -12.02
CA SER A 68 10.13 12.96 -12.67
C SER A 68 8.98 13.00 -11.67
N THR A 69 7.90 13.72 -12.05
CA THR A 69 6.65 13.80 -11.29
C THR A 69 5.82 12.53 -11.44
N ILE A 70 4.82 12.34 -10.57
CA ILE A 70 3.89 11.19 -10.71
C ILE A 70 3.11 11.27 -12.03
N GLU A 71 2.72 12.47 -12.47
CA GLU A 71 2.07 12.68 -13.77
C GLU A 71 2.94 12.19 -14.92
N GLN A 72 4.21 12.62 -14.96
CA GLN A 72 5.15 12.21 -16.00
C GLN A 72 5.29 10.69 -16.06
N ARG A 73 5.48 10.02 -14.92
CA ARG A 73 5.66 8.56 -14.86
C ARG A 73 4.43 7.78 -15.32
N LEU A 74 3.23 8.23 -14.92
CA LEU A 74 1.97 7.63 -15.38
C LEU A 74 1.70 7.91 -16.87
N ASN A 75 2.11 9.09 -17.37
CA ASN A 75 2.05 9.40 -18.78
C ASN A 75 3.01 8.55 -19.61
N ASP A 76 4.25 8.38 -19.14
CA ASP A 76 5.32 7.71 -19.89
C ASP A 76 4.98 6.24 -20.17
N GLN A 77 4.34 5.53 -19.24
CA GLN A 77 3.87 4.17 -19.49
C GLN A 77 2.79 4.08 -20.56
N MET A 78 2.07 5.18 -20.83
CA MET A 78 1.00 5.27 -21.82
C MET A 78 1.46 5.84 -23.17
N LEU A 79 2.76 6.02 -23.37
CA LEU A 79 3.30 6.49 -24.64
C LEU A 79 3.35 5.38 -25.70
N HIS A 80 3.05 5.77 -26.95
CA HIS A 80 3.28 4.88 -28.10
C HIS A 80 4.78 4.53 -28.22
N PRO A 81 5.16 3.30 -28.56
CA PRO A 81 4.31 2.20 -29.01
C PRO A 81 3.81 1.28 -27.89
N ASN A 82 4.13 1.54 -26.63
CA ASN A 82 3.83 0.64 -25.51
C ASN A 82 2.32 0.60 -25.20
N PHE A 83 1.64 1.73 -25.37
CA PHE A 83 0.21 1.84 -25.16
C PHE A 83 -0.45 2.66 -26.27
N PRO A 84 -1.65 2.28 -26.76
CA PRO A 84 -2.26 2.92 -27.93
C PRO A 84 -2.96 4.25 -27.62
N VAL A 85 -3.23 4.54 -26.35
CA VAL A 85 -4.02 5.69 -25.92
C VAL A 85 -3.23 6.52 -24.92
N PRO A 86 -2.91 7.79 -25.21
CA PRO A 86 -2.17 8.65 -24.30
C PRO A 86 -3.03 9.06 -23.08
N LEU A 87 -2.36 9.46 -22.00
CA LEU A 87 -2.99 9.87 -20.74
C LEU A 87 -4.08 10.94 -20.95
N GLN A 88 -3.89 11.86 -21.88
CA GLN A 88 -4.80 12.97 -22.19
C GLN A 88 -6.18 12.54 -22.73
N VAL A 89 -6.34 11.27 -23.10
CA VAL A 89 -7.65 10.71 -23.51
C VAL A 89 -8.52 10.34 -22.31
N MET A 90 -7.93 10.23 -21.11
CA MET A 90 -8.68 10.03 -19.87
C MET A 90 -9.56 11.25 -19.60
N GLY A 91 -10.89 11.08 -19.72
CA GLY A 91 -11.84 12.18 -19.63
C GLY A 91 -12.19 12.66 -18.22
N ALA A 92 -11.86 11.87 -17.17
CA ALA A 92 -12.07 12.27 -15.79
C ALA A 92 -11.20 13.47 -15.40
N LYS A 93 -11.60 14.18 -14.35
CA LYS A 93 -10.74 15.20 -13.76
C LYS A 93 -9.61 14.51 -12.98
N LEU A 94 -8.40 14.55 -13.51
CA LEU A 94 -7.19 14.03 -12.87
C LEU A 94 -6.39 15.21 -12.30
N ASN A 95 -6.21 15.21 -10.97
CA ASN A 95 -5.41 16.20 -10.26
C ASN A 95 -4.15 15.51 -9.77
N PHE A 96 -3.00 15.81 -10.34
CA PHE A 96 -1.71 15.24 -9.93
C PHE A 96 -1.07 16.11 -8.86
N ILE A 97 -0.61 15.48 -7.79
CA ILE A 97 -0.06 16.14 -6.59
C ILE A 97 1.24 15.46 -6.23
N ASP A 98 2.34 16.18 -6.39
CA ASP A 98 3.65 15.70 -5.96
C ASP A 98 3.79 15.83 -4.45
N LEU A 99 4.20 14.73 -3.81
CA LEU A 99 4.35 14.64 -2.36
C LEU A 99 5.78 14.98 -1.93
N THR A 100 5.89 15.65 -0.79
CA THR A 100 7.12 15.71 0.00
C THR A 100 7.10 14.59 1.04
N ILE A 101 8.02 13.64 0.93
CA ILE A 101 8.10 12.51 1.88
C ILE A 101 8.41 13.05 3.29
N GLY A 102 7.68 12.55 4.28
CA GLY A 102 7.76 12.99 5.68
C GLY A 102 6.71 14.01 6.08
N GLU A 103 6.00 14.62 5.11
CA GLU A 103 4.88 15.50 5.36
C GLU A 103 3.56 14.73 5.53
N SER A 104 2.60 15.37 6.19
CA SER A 104 1.25 14.85 6.38
C SER A 104 0.27 15.51 5.43
N ILE A 105 -0.63 14.71 4.85
CA ILE A 105 -1.73 15.15 4.00
C ILE A 105 -3.00 15.11 4.83
N TYR A 106 -3.72 16.22 4.86
CA TYR A 106 -4.98 16.36 5.57
C TYR A 106 -6.12 16.36 4.55
N LEU A 107 -6.99 15.38 4.65
CA LEU A 107 -8.19 15.29 3.83
C LEU A 107 -9.43 15.60 4.67
N GLU A 108 -10.59 15.70 4.02
CA GLU A 108 -11.86 15.91 4.71
C GLU A 108 -12.16 14.78 5.71
N ASP A 109 -13.13 15.00 6.60
CA ASP A 109 -13.59 14.06 7.63
C ASP A 109 -12.50 13.69 8.67
N ASP A 110 -11.54 14.59 8.97
CA ASP A 110 -10.43 14.37 9.92
C ASP A 110 -9.50 13.20 9.52
N LEU A 111 -9.39 12.93 8.24
CA LEU A 111 -8.53 11.90 7.71
C LEU A 111 -7.12 12.45 7.49
N VAL A 112 -6.12 11.83 8.13
CA VAL A 112 -4.72 12.21 8.04
C VAL A 112 -3.92 11.08 7.43
N ILE A 113 -3.05 11.43 6.47
CA ILE A 113 -2.12 10.49 5.83
C ILE A 113 -0.71 10.99 6.08
N GLU A 114 0.07 10.23 6.83
CA GLU A 114 1.49 10.47 7.07
C GLU A 114 2.31 9.64 6.10
N THR A 115 3.45 10.18 5.66
CA THR A 115 4.36 9.52 4.73
C THR A 115 5.73 9.31 5.35
N ALA A 116 6.44 8.27 4.90
CA ALA A 116 7.85 8.07 5.22
C ALA A 116 8.55 7.34 4.07
N LEU A 117 9.86 7.57 3.94
CA LEU A 117 10.70 6.88 2.98
C LEU A 117 10.91 5.42 3.42
N LEU A 118 10.78 4.50 2.48
CA LEU A 118 11.06 3.08 2.64
C LEU A 118 12.42 2.72 2.01
N ASN A 119 13.04 1.68 2.55
CA ASN A 119 14.31 1.16 2.05
C ASN A 119 14.09 0.29 0.82
N HIS A 120 14.00 0.92 -0.35
CA HIS A 120 13.75 0.25 -1.62
C HIS A 120 14.54 0.90 -2.77
N PRO A 121 15.08 0.13 -3.73
CA PRO A 121 15.74 0.69 -4.90
C PRO A 121 14.82 1.63 -5.68
N GLY A 122 15.30 2.85 -5.93
CA GLY A 122 14.51 3.88 -6.62
C GLY A 122 13.54 4.66 -5.71
N GLU A 123 13.59 4.42 -4.40
CA GLU A 123 12.75 5.03 -3.36
C GLU A 123 11.28 4.64 -3.45
N ALA A 124 10.72 4.24 -2.33
CA ALA A 124 9.29 3.99 -2.17
C ALA A 124 8.75 4.76 -0.96
N VAL A 125 7.46 5.07 -0.98
CA VAL A 125 6.76 5.81 0.07
C VAL A 125 5.85 4.87 0.84
N GLY A 126 6.07 4.75 2.15
CA GLY A 126 5.12 4.12 3.05
C GLY A 126 4.07 5.13 3.52
N TYR A 127 2.87 4.65 3.79
CA TYR A 127 1.73 5.45 4.19
C TYR A 127 1.14 4.99 5.51
N ARG A 128 0.85 5.95 6.39
CA ARG A 128 0.03 5.73 7.59
C ARG A 128 -1.24 6.53 7.47
N VAL A 129 -2.39 5.88 7.49
CA VAL A 129 -3.71 6.48 7.42
C VAL A 129 -4.34 6.47 8.80
N SER A 130 -4.70 7.65 9.31
CA SER A 130 -5.36 7.81 10.60
C SER A 130 -6.72 8.48 10.42
N TRP A 131 -7.76 7.88 11.01
CA TRP A 131 -9.13 8.40 10.95
C TRP A 131 -9.93 7.99 12.18
N LYS A 132 -10.41 8.96 12.95
CA LYS A 132 -11.30 8.74 14.13
C LYS A 132 -10.79 7.67 15.10
N GLY A 133 -9.49 7.64 15.36
CA GLY A 133 -8.86 6.68 16.25
C GLY A 133 -8.49 5.34 15.61
N TYR A 134 -8.77 5.15 14.32
CA TYR A 134 -8.29 4.00 13.53
C TYR A 134 -7.02 4.36 12.80
N THR A 135 -6.13 3.40 12.69
CA THR A 135 -4.88 3.56 11.96
C THR A 135 -4.58 2.32 11.13
N THR A 136 -4.27 2.55 9.86
CA THR A 136 -3.74 1.53 8.95
C THR A 136 -2.41 2.01 8.41
N ALA A 137 -1.39 1.15 8.46
CA ALA A 137 -0.10 1.39 7.81
C ALA A 137 0.02 0.51 6.57
N TYR A 138 0.42 1.12 5.43
CA TYR A 138 0.71 0.44 4.17
C TYR A 138 2.20 0.60 3.91
N VAL A 139 2.94 -0.48 4.06
CA VAL A 139 4.40 -0.56 4.00
C VAL A 139 4.75 -1.71 3.07
N THR A 140 4.62 -1.47 1.79
CA THR A 140 5.06 -2.39 0.73
C THR A 140 6.41 -1.97 0.21
N ASP A 141 7.15 -2.87 -0.42
CA ASP A 141 8.44 -2.60 -1.05
C ASP A 141 9.43 -1.93 -0.09
N THR A 142 9.82 -2.71 0.90
CA THR A 142 10.80 -2.29 1.89
C THR A 142 11.71 -3.44 2.27
N GLU A 143 13.00 -3.24 2.17
CA GLU A 143 14.02 -4.16 2.64
C GLU A 143 14.37 -3.84 4.09
N HIS A 144 14.38 -4.85 4.93
CA HIS A 144 14.81 -4.71 6.32
C HIS A 144 16.32 -4.47 6.43
N PHE A 145 16.76 -3.83 7.52
CA PHE A 145 18.17 -3.73 7.86
C PHE A 145 18.62 -4.95 8.67
N PRO A 146 19.85 -5.45 8.44
CA PRO A 146 20.31 -6.69 9.08
C PRO A 146 20.57 -6.56 10.59
N ASP A 147 20.75 -5.34 11.10
CA ASP A 147 21.21 -5.03 12.45
C ASP A 147 20.24 -4.21 13.28
N ARG A 148 19.16 -3.72 12.69
CA ARG A 148 18.14 -2.89 13.37
C ARG A 148 16.80 -2.93 12.66
N LEU A 149 15.76 -2.54 13.38
CA LEU A 149 14.47 -2.23 12.76
C LEU A 149 14.51 -0.84 12.10
N ASP A 150 13.79 -0.69 10.99
CA ASP A 150 13.69 0.60 10.31
C ASP A 150 12.81 1.57 11.11
N GLU A 151 13.38 2.70 11.51
CA GLU A 151 12.66 3.72 12.31
C GLU A 151 11.49 4.35 11.55
N ASN A 152 11.59 4.51 10.22
CA ASN A 152 10.51 5.01 9.38
C ASN A 152 9.34 4.03 9.37
N VAL A 153 9.64 2.74 9.20
CA VAL A 153 8.64 1.67 9.25
C VAL A 153 7.99 1.59 10.63
N LEU A 154 8.80 1.62 11.71
CA LEU A 154 8.27 1.64 13.08
C LEU A 154 7.39 2.86 13.35
N LYS A 155 7.75 4.04 12.82
CA LYS A 155 6.93 5.25 12.94
C LYS A 155 5.56 5.07 12.28
N LEU A 156 5.53 4.56 11.04
CA LEU A 156 4.28 4.31 10.31
C LEU A 156 3.42 3.24 11.02
N ALA A 157 4.04 2.16 11.49
CA ALA A 157 3.36 1.01 12.07
C ALA A 157 2.92 1.21 13.54
N ARG A 158 3.44 2.22 14.25
CA ARG A 158 3.22 2.40 15.70
C ARG A 158 1.75 2.33 16.09
N ASN A 159 1.40 1.32 16.90
CA ASN A 159 0.06 1.06 17.42
C ASN A 159 -1.02 1.02 16.32
N ALA A 160 -0.66 0.61 15.10
CA ALA A 160 -1.62 0.51 13.99
C ALA A 160 -2.65 -0.61 14.26
N ASN A 161 -3.91 -0.34 13.92
CA ASN A 161 -4.93 -1.38 13.94
C ASN A 161 -4.66 -2.45 12.86
N VAL A 162 -4.11 -2.02 11.71
CA VAL A 162 -3.68 -2.91 10.64
C VAL A 162 -2.34 -2.43 10.10
N LEU A 163 -1.38 -3.33 9.99
CA LEU A 163 -0.15 -3.16 9.24
C LEU A 163 -0.21 -4.10 8.03
N ILE A 164 -0.13 -3.54 6.84
CA ILE A 164 0.07 -4.25 5.58
C ILE A 164 1.55 -4.12 5.26
N TYR A 165 2.28 -5.25 5.21
CA TYR A 165 3.73 -5.23 5.16
C TYR A 165 4.28 -6.15 4.06
N ASP A 166 5.36 -5.69 3.41
CA ASP A 166 6.15 -6.46 2.45
C ASP A 166 6.71 -7.73 3.08
N ALA A 167 6.34 -8.85 2.54
CA ALA A 167 6.84 -10.15 2.94
C ALA A 167 6.99 -11.04 1.71
N THR A 168 7.73 -10.54 0.73
CA THR A 168 7.97 -11.18 -0.56
C THR A 168 8.65 -12.53 -0.37
N TYR A 169 9.55 -12.64 0.62
CA TYR A 169 10.38 -13.81 0.84
C TYR A 169 10.20 -14.44 2.22
N THR A 170 10.73 -15.65 2.36
CA THR A 170 11.13 -16.25 3.64
C THR A 170 12.59 -15.90 3.93
N ASP A 171 13.04 -16.00 5.20
CA ASP A 171 14.47 -15.82 5.55
C ASP A 171 15.38 -16.80 4.79
N GLU A 172 14.89 -18.04 4.54
CA GLU A 172 15.63 -19.04 3.79
C GLU A 172 15.89 -18.62 2.33
N GLU A 173 14.87 -18.04 1.69
CA GLU A 173 14.99 -17.49 0.33
C GLU A 173 15.85 -16.24 0.30
N TYR A 174 15.62 -15.33 1.25
CA TYR A 174 16.31 -14.04 1.32
C TYR A 174 17.83 -14.21 1.51
N TYR A 175 18.25 -15.09 2.44
CA TYR A 175 19.65 -15.39 2.71
C TYR A 175 20.21 -16.57 1.93
N SER A 176 19.52 -17.05 0.90
CA SER A 176 19.95 -18.21 0.11
C SER A 176 21.35 -18.03 -0.45
N PRO A 177 22.30 -18.95 -0.16
CA PRO A 177 23.66 -18.83 -0.68
C PRO A 177 23.78 -18.99 -2.20
N LYS A 178 22.73 -19.52 -2.85
CA LYS A 178 22.70 -19.73 -4.31
C LYS A 178 22.02 -18.58 -5.05
N SER A 179 21.08 -17.89 -4.40
CA SER A 179 20.26 -16.85 -5.02
C SER A 179 19.80 -15.84 -3.97
N SER A 180 20.75 -15.20 -3.27
CA SER A 180 20.46 -14.18 -2.26
C SER A 180 19.56 -13.07 -2.82
N LYS A 181 18.62 -12.63 -2.01
CA LYS A 181 17.73 -11.50 -2.31
C LYS A 181 18.12 -10.21 -1.61
N VAL A 182 19.25 -10.23 -0.91
CA VAL A 182 19.81 -9.03 -0.26
C VAL A 182 20.06 -7.95 -1.30
N GLY A 183 19.57 -6.74 -1.06
CA GLY A 183 19.68 -5.60 -2.00
C GLY A 183 18.57 -5.54 -3.05
N TRP A 184 17.56 -6.43 -2.98
CA TRP A 184 16.43 -6.42 -3.92
C TRP A 184 15.30 -5.47 -3.50
N GLY A 185 15.36 -4.95 -2.27
CA GLY A 185 14.39 -3.98 -1.77
C GLY A 185 13.14 -4.59 -1.16
N HIS A 186 13.16 -5.87 -0.82
CA HIS A 186 12.03 -6.58 -0.24
C HIS A 186 12.38 -7.29 1.07
N SER A 187 11.37 -7.58 1.88
CA SER A 187 11.52 -8.15 3.21
C SER A 187 11.01 -9.60 3.28
N THR A 188 11.02 -10.13 4.50
CA THR A 188 10.55 -11.47 4.81
C THR A 188 9.35 -11.43 5.77
N TRP A 189 8.55 -12.49 5.78
CA TRP A 189 7.45 -12.57 6.74
C TRP A 189 7.94 -12.59 8.20
N GLN A 190 9.15 -13.11 8.45
CA GLN A 190 9.78 -13.11 9.78
C GLN A 190 10.07 -11.69 10.26
N GLU A 191 10.58 -10.83 9.37
CA GLU A 191 10.79 -9.42 9.66
C GLU A 191 9.47 -8.66 9.83
N ALA A 192 8.44 -8.99 9.04
CA ALA A 192 7.10 -8.45 9.21
C ALA A 192 6.56 -8.70 10.64
N VAL A 193 6.76 -9.91 11.17
CA VAL A 193 6.37 -10.27 12.55
C VAL A 193 7.17 -9.45 13.57
N LYS A 194 8.50 -9.32 13.41
CA LYS A 194 9.35 -8.51 14.29
C LYS A 194 8.90 -7.05 14.35
N VAL A 195 8.63 -6.46 13.19
CA VAL A 195 8.12 -5.08 13.09
C VAL A 195 6.75 -4.96 13.78
N ALA A 196 5.82 -5.88 13.49
CA ALA A 196 4.48 -5.85 14.07
C ALA A 196 4.49 -5.93 15.60
N GLN A 197 5.35 -6.80 16.17
CA GLN A 197 5.54 -6.93 17.61
C GLN A 197 6.15 -5.66 18.22
N ALA A 198 7.24 -5.16 17.64
CA ALA A 198 7.94 -3.97 18.13
C ALA A 198 7.08 -2.70 18.06
N ALA A 199 6.27 -2.56 17.02
CA ALA A 199 5.39 -1.41 16.83
C ALA A 199 4.05 -1.50 17.58
N GLY A 200 3.73 -2.63 18.23
CA GLY A 200 2.46 -2.83 18.93
C GLY A 200 1.25 -2.90 17.99
N VAL A 201 1.42 -3.50 16.82
CA VAL A 201 0.39 -3.65 15.80
C VAL A 201 -0.70 -4.61 16.28
N GLN A 202 -1.97 -4.29 15.99
CA GLN A 202 -3.08 -5.16 16.37
C GLN A 202 -3.31 -6.31 15.39
N LYS A 203 -3.21 -6.05 14.07
CA LYS A 203 -3.36 -7.04 13.01
C LYS A 203 -2.28 -6.86 11.95
N LEU A 204 -1.60 -7.95 11.63
CA LEU A 204 -0.59 -8.00 10.56
C LEU A 204 -1.19 -8.61 9.30
N VAL A 205 -0.98 -7.96 8.16
CA VAL A 205 -1.32 -8.50 6.83
C VAL A 205 -0.03 -8.68 6.04
N ILE A 206 0.28 -9.93 5.72
CA ILE A 206 1.40 -10.32 4.86
C ILE A 206 1.01 -10.01 3.42
N PHE A 207 1.83 -9.23 2.75
CA PHE A 207 1.53 -8.66 1.44
C PHE A 207 2.75 -8.74 0.51
N HIS A 208 2.57 -8.45 -0.77
CA HIS A 208 3.61 -8.39 -1.79
C HIS A 208 4.34 -9.73 -1.98
N HIS A 209 3.57 -10.79 -2.25
CA HIS A 209 4.10 -12.15 -2.41
C HIS A 209 4.92 -12.31 -3.69
N ASP A 210 6.00 -13.10 -3.63
CA ASP A 210 6.74 -13.49 -4.84
C ASP A 210 5.79 -14.20 -5.81
N PRO A 211 5.72 -13.77 -7.08
CA PRO A 211 4.85 -14.40 -8.09
C PRO A 211 5.13 -15.90 -8.33
N LEU A 212 6.25 -16.41 -7.87
CA LEU A 212 6.60 -17.83 -7.94
C LEU A 212 5.99 -18.66 -6.80
N HIS A 213 5.48 -18.02 -5.75
CA HIS A 213 4.80 -18.69 -4.65
C HIS A 213 3.40 -19.09 -5.07
N ASN A 214 3.09 -20.38 -5.05
CA ASN A 214 1.75 -20.89 -5.29
C ASN A 214 0.88 -20.83 -4.03
N ASP A 215 -0.41 -21.12 -4.16
CA ASP A 215 -1.38 -21.03 -3.06
C ASP A 215 -1.03 -21.96 -1.89
N ASP A 216 -0.58 -23.19 -2.16
CA ASP A 216 -0.19 -24.15 -1.11
C ASP A 216 1.00 -23.62 -0.28
N PHE A 217 1.98 -23.00 -0.96
CA PHE A 217 3.11 -22.36 -0.29
C PHE A 217 2.65 -21.18 0.59
N MET A 218 1.76 -20.33 0.06
CA MET A 218 1.22 -19.20 0.81
C MET A 218 0.32 -19.63 1.97
N ASP A 219 -0.40 -20.74 1.86
CA ASP A 219 -1.14 -21.32 2.98
C ASP A 219 -0.20 -21.76 4.10
N LYS A 220 0.91 -22.39 3.74
CA LYS A 220 1.94 -22.80 4.72
C LYS A 220 2.61 -21.60 5.39
N ILE A 221 2.90 -20.52 4.65
CA ILE A 221 3.37 -19.25 5.23
C ILE A 221 2.32 -18.73 6.21
N GLY A 222 1.04 -18.77 5.85
CA GLY A 222 -0.06 -18.34 6.71
C GLY A 222 -0.10 -19.05 8.05
N GLU A 223 0.07 -20.37 8.07
CA GLU A 223 0.19 -21.16 9.30
C GLU A 223 1.38 -20.69 10.16
N ASN A 224 2.57 -20.56 9.56
CA ASN A 224 3.80 -20.16 10.26
C ASN A 224 3.68 -18.74 10.86
N VAL A 225 3.11 -17.81 10.09
CA VAL A 225 2.88 -16.43 10.55
C VAL A 225 1.85 -16.41 11.69
N ALA A 226 0.76 -17.19 11.60
CA ALA A 226 -0.26 -17.26 12.64
C ALA A 226 0.28 -17.85 13.97
N ASP A 227 1.20 -18.81 13.88
CA ASP A 227 1.90 -19.34 15.06
C ASP A 227 2.77 -18.27 15.75
N ALA A 228 3.44 -17.40 14.95
CA ALA A 228 4.33 -16.34 15.47
C ALA A 228 3.57 -15.06 15.86
N PHE A 229 2.49 -14.74 15.16
CA PHE A 229 1.63 -13.56 15.38
C PHE A 229 0.16 -13.94 15.11
N PRO A 230 -0.60 -14.39 16.14
CA PRO A 230 -1.93 -14.99 15.97
C PRO A 230 -2.96 -14.12 15.24
N ASN A 231 -2.88 -12.78 15.36
CA ASN A 231 -3.78 -11.88 14.64
C ASN A 231 -3.17 -11.42 13.31
N SER A 232 -2.85 -12.38 12.47
CA SER A 232 -2.28 -12.17 11.13
C SER A 232 -3.18 -12.71 10.02
N LEU A 233 -2.93 -12.26 8.81
CA LEU A 233 -3.58 -12.71 7.58
C LEU A 233 -2.56 -12.70 6.43
N ILE A 234 -2.75 -13.61 5.48
CA ILE A 234 -2.13 -13.52 4.16
C ILE A 234 -3.08 -12.73 3.24
N ALA A 235 -2.55 -11.71 2.59
CA ALA A 235 -3.33 -10.94 1.61
C ALA A 235 -3.73 -11.84 0.43
N ARG A 236 -4.96 -11.67 -0.06
CA ARG A 236 -5.49 -12.37 -1.23
C ARG A 236 -6.37 -11.43 -2.04
N GLU A 237 -6.48 -11.67 -3.32
CA GLU A 237 -7.40 -10.93 -4.19
C GLU A 237 -8.83 -10.93 -3.63
N GLY A 238 -9.43 -9.76 -3.54
CA GLY A 238 -10.78 -9.57 -3.01
C GLY A 238 -10.92 -9.63 -1.48
N LEU A 239 -9.83 -9.78 -0.72
CA LEU A 239 -9.88 -9.77 0.75
C LEU A 239 -10.41 -8.42 1.26
N SER A 240 -11.45 -8.47 2.07
CA SER A 240 -12.03 -7.30 2.76
C SER A 240 -11.84 -7.41 4.26
N LEU A 241 -11.31 -6.36 4.87
CA LEU A 241 -11.15 -6.23 6.31
C LEU A 241 -12.06 -5.14 6.85
N GLN A 242 -12.90 -5.48 7.83
CA GLN A 242 -13.66 -4.48 8.57
C GLN A 242 -12.88 -4.07 9.82
N LEU A 243 -12.59 -2.77 9.94
CA LEU A 243 -12.08 -2.20 11.17
C LEU A 243 -13.26 -1.96 12.12
N ILE A 244 -13.37 -2.81 13.15
CA ILE A 244 -14.43 -2.68 14.18
C ILE A 244 -14.00 -1.58 15.15
N PRO A 245 -14.89 -0.60 15.48
CA PRO A 245 -14.58 0.42 16.49
C PRO A 245 -14.15 -0.25 17.80
N PRO A 246 -13.09 0.26 18.49
CA PRO A 246 -12.86 -0.14 19.86
C PRO A 246 -14.15 0.11 20.64
N LEU A 247 -14.64 -0.90 21.37
CA LEU A 247 -15.78 -0.74 22.25
C LEU A 247 -15.51 0.48 23.13
N LYS A 248 -16.33 1.54 23.01
CA LYS A 248 -16.26 2.66 23.94
C LYS A 248 -16.43 2.04 25.33
N ASN A 249 -15.39 2.11 26.17
CA ASN A 249 -15.55 1.84 27.59
C ASN A 249 -16.66 2.80 28.07
N ILE A 250 -17.85 2.26 28.25
CA ILE A 250 -18.91 2.94 28.97
C ILE A 250 -18.38 3.01 30.39
N ALA A 251 -17.76 4.16 30.72
CA ALA A 251 -17.45 4.45 32.10
C ALA A 251 -18.78 4.36 32.87
N THR A 252 -18.95 3.30 33.63
CA THR A 252 -20.01 3.21 34.62
C THR A 252 -19.76 4.33 35.60
N SER A 253 -20.50 5.43 35.42
CA SER A 253 -20.63 6.44 36.46
C SER A 253 -21.44 5.80 37.58
N GLU A 254 -20.78 5.17 38.53
CA GLU A 254 -21.39 4.90 39.82
C GLU A 254 -21.64 6.26 40.52
N LYS A 255 -22.90 6.50 40.80
CA LYS A 255 -23.38 7.59 41.67
C LYS A 255 -23.24 7.16 43.12
#